data_3395f8c3f27e366dc1425f270f91c33c
#
_entry.id   3395f8c3f27e366dc1425f270f91c33c
#
_cell.length_a   1.000
_cell.length_b   1.000
_cell.length_c   1.000
_cell.angle_alpha   90.00
_cell.angle_beta   90.00
_cell.angle_gamma   90.00
#
_symmetry.space_group_name_H-M   'P 1'
#
loop_
_entity.id
_entity.type
_entity.pdbx_description
1 polymer ?
#
loop_
_entity_poly.entity_id
_entity_poly.type
_entity_poly.pdbx_seq_one_letter_code
_entity_poly.pdbx_strand_id
1 'polypeptide(L)'
;MHKKRNEAIQQTMHQYPYLIGLLSFSVLAGIVQILVILDCFFPLLEYTPDAVSSVMSTCSEVLAGLYGITLTGYIFFADRFKDTSRDDESLYDAVQALLIRYNHLAGFISLMCLVCTVLAEGIVLYGTNTLLPAGVHRFWINETLLMCFCTFDLILYFVISVLDPHKVERISNQKKSKISEDTVTGDVEEFMAVWGEIEDNLLALREELISKIRFVPGTSRNKPQTVQTLELLRNYGRINMNLWRKLDKLRQYHNLSLHDVNMAVSQEMCDLAKHVLAELKHKK
;
A
#
# COMPACT_ATOMS: atom_id res chain seq x y z
N MET A 1 33.74 -19.92 -4.76
CA MET A 1 32.76 -19.14 -5.53
C MET A 1 31.30 -19.58 -5.28
N HIS A 2 30.99 -20.88 -5.30
CA HIS A 2 29.65 -21.43 -5.05
C HIS A 2 29.04 -21.10 -3.68
N LYS A 3 29.82 -21.09 -2.60
CA LYS A 3 29.32 -20.82 -1.23
C LYS A 3 28.80 -19.38 -1.07
N LYS A 4 29.53 -18.38 -1.57
CA LYS A 4 29.08 -16.97 -1.56
C LYS A 4 27.82 -16.74 -2.37
N ARG A 5 27.63 -17.47 -3.50
CA ARG A 5 26.45 -17.39 -4.34
C ARG A 5 25.22 -17.98 -3.62
N ASN A 6 25.39 -19.09 -2.91
CA ASN A 6 24.31 -19.71 -2.14
C ASN A 6 23.91 -18.87 -0.92
N GLU A 7 24.86 -18.24 -0.24
CA GLU A 7 24.60 -17.31 0.87
C GLU A 7 23.84 -16.06 0.39
N ALA A 8 24.24 -15.50 -0.76
CA ALA A 8 23.52 -14.36 -1.36
C ALA A 8 22.11 -14.75 -1.79
N ILE A 9 21.92 -15.95 -2.37
CA ILE A 9 20.59 -16.46 -2.74
C ILE A 9 19.74 -16.68 -1.48
N GLN A 10 20.26 -17.30 -0.43
CA GLN A 10 19.56 -17.48 0.84
C GLN A 10 19.20 -16.16 1.51
N GLN A 11 20.09 -15.17 1.47
CA GLN A 11 19.85 -13.83 2.00
C GLN A 11 18.73 -13.13 1.19
N THR A 12 18.74 -13.25 -0.13
CA THR A 12 17.67 -12.71 -1.00
C THR A 12 16.36 -13.45 -0.76
N MET A 13 16.38 -14.77 -0.55
CA MET A 13 15.19 -15.56 -0.25
C MET A 13 14.54 -15.19 1.09
N HIS A 14 15.35 -14.89 2.11
CA HIS A 14 14.86 -14.41 3.41
C HIS A 14 14.35 -12.96 3.35
N GLN A 15 14.96 -12.14 2.49
CA GLN A 15 14.64 -10.72 2.36
C GLN A 15 13.36 -10.48 1.52
N TYR A 16 13.06 -11.39 0.56
CA TYR A 16 11.92 -11.25 -0.35
C TYR A 16 11.15 -12.58 -0.54
N PRO A 17 10.50 -13.13 0.49
CA PRO A 17 9.72 -14.37 0.37
C PRO A 17 8.60 -14.23 -0.67
N TYR A 18 8.11 -13.02 -0.93
CA TYR A 18 7.10 -12.72 -1.94
C TYR A 18 7.60 -12.84 -3.38
N LEU A 19 8.90 -12.62 -3.61
CA LEU A 19 9.50 -12.72 -4.95
C LEU A 19 9.51 -14.17 -5.43
N ILE A 20 9.74 -15.11 -4.51
CA ILE A 20 9.72 -16.54 -4.82
C ILE A 20 8.28 -17.01 -5.09
N GLY A 21 7.33 -16.55 -4.27
CA GLY A 21 5.90 -16.81 -4.50
C GLY A 21 5.45 -16.27 -5.86
N LEU A 22 5.83 -15.04 -6.20
CA LEU A 22 5.50 -14.42 -7.49
C LEU A 22 6.16 -15.15 -8.67
N LEU A 23 7.42 -15.58 -8.53
CA LEU A 23 8.15 -16.32 -9.56
C LEU A 23 7.56 -17.73 -9.78
N SER A 24 7.26 -18.45 -8.70
CA SER A 24 6.62 -19.77 -8.78
C SER A 24 5.24 -19.68 -9.40
N PHE A 25 4.45 -18.66 -9.03
CA PHE A 25 3.15 -18.37 -9.62
C PHE A 25 3.26 -18.05 -11.11
N SER A 26 4.20 -17.19 -11.52
CA SER A 26 4.41 -16.84 -12.94
C SER A 26 4.82 -18.05 -13.77
N VAL A 27 5.64 -18.94 -13.23
CA VAL A 27 6.03 -20.19 -13.90
C VAL A 27 4.83 -21.13 -14.04
N LEU A 28 4.03 -21.28 -12.97
CA LEU A 28 2.83 -22.10 -12.99
C LEU A 28 1.79 -21.56 -13.99
N ALA A 29 1.53 -20.26 -13.98
CA ALA A 29 0.65 -19.61 -14.92
C ALA A 29 1.13 -19.79 -16.37
N GLY A 30 2.44 -19.70 -16.64
CA GLY A 30 3.04 -19.97 -17.95
C GLY A 30 2.82 -21.42 -18.41
N ILE A 31 2.97 -22.40 -17.50
CA ILE A 31 2.71 -23.81 -17.83
C ILE A 31 1.22 -24.01 -18.16
N VAL A 32 0.32 -23.46 -17.34
CA VAL A 32 -1.13 -23.54 -17.58
C VAL A 32 -1.49 -22.88 -18.92
N GLN A 33 -0.88 -21.72 -19.23
CA GLN A 33 -1.10 -21.05 -20.52
C GLN A 33 -0.69 -21.92 -21.72
N ILE A 34 0.42 -22.65 -21.61
CA ILE A 34 0.84 -23.60 -22.66
C ILE A 34 -0.19 -24.73 -22.79
N LEU A 35 -0.71 -25.26 -21.68
CA LEU A 35 -1.75 -26.28 -21.70
C LEU A 35 -3.05 -25.78 -22.34
N VAL A 36 -3.45 -24.55 -22.06
CA VAL A 36 -4.62 -23.89 -22.68
C VAL A 36 -4.46 -23.80 -24.21
N ILE A 37 -3.28 -23.38 -24.66
CA ILE A 37 -2.99 -23.30 -26.09
C ILE A 37 -3.00 -24.70 -26.74
N LEU A 38 -2.44 -25.70 -26.07
CA LEU A 38 -2.44 -27.08 -26.55
C LEU A 38 -3.85 -27.65 -26.66
N ASP A 39 -4.73 -27.36 -25.69
CA ASP A 39 -6.15 -27.82 -25.70
C ASP A 39 -6.94 -27.25 -26.89
N CYS A 40 -6.54 -26.07 -27.42
CA CYS A 40 -7.15 -25.52 -28.63
C CYS A 40 -6.87 -26.36 -29.88
N PHE A 41 -5.68 -27.00 -29.96
CA PHE A 41 -5.26 -27.81 -31.10
C PHE A 41 -5.53 -29.31 -30.88
N PHE A 42 -5.39 -29.76 -29.64
CA PHE A 42 -5.58 -31.16 -29.23
C PHE A 42 -6.56 -31.17 -28.06
N PRO A 43 -7.88 -31.35 -28.34
CA PRO A 43 -8.89 -31.29 -27.30
C PRO A 43 -8.61 -32.35 -26.23
N LEU A 44 -8.16 -31.88 -25.06
CA LEU A 44 -7.88 -32.72 -23.87
C LEU A 44 -9.14 -32.97 -23.06
N LEU A 45 -10.08 -32.04 -23.10
CA LEU A 45 -11.34 -32.08 -22.35
C LEU A 45 -12.54 -31.92 -23.30
N GLU A 46 -13.59 -32.71 -23.03
CA GLU A 46 -14.88 -32.51 -23.70
C GLU A 46 -15.73 -31.57 -22.87
N TYR A 47 -16.07 -30.42 -23.46
CA TYR A 47 -16.92 -29.44 -22.83
C TYR A 47 -18.37 -29.60 -23.29
N THR A 48 -19.25 -29.99 -22.36
CA THR A 48 -20.70 -29.89 -22.60
C THR A 48 -21.17 -28.48 -22.28
N PRO A 49 -22.14 -27.92 -23.02
CA PRO A 49 -22.65 -26.56 -22.75
C PRO A 49 -23.12 -26.35 -21.32
N ASP A 50 -23.80 -27.36 -20.74
CA ASP A 50 -24.30 -27.29 -19.37
C ASP A 50 -23.15 -27.27 -18.33
N ALA A 51 -22.10 -28.07 -18.55
CA ALA A 51 -20.94 -28.06 -17.68
C ALA A 51 -20.20 -26.72 -17.72
N VAL A 52 -20.03 -26.14 -18.91
CA VAL A 52 -19.39 -24.83 -19.08
C VAL A 52 -20.22 -23.74 -18.38
N SER A 53 -21.53 -23.71 -18.59
CA SER A 53 -22.43 -22.74 -17.97
C SER A 53 -22.36 -22.86 -16.44
N SER A 54 -22.45 -24.07 -15.90
CA SER A 54 -22.36 -24.31 -14.45
C SER A 54 -21.04 -23.87 -13.86
N VAL A 55 -19.91 -24.18 -14.49
CA VAL A 55 -18.56 -23.79 -14.01
C VAL A 55 -18.38 -22.27 -14.06
N MET A 56 -18.78 -21.61 -15.16
CA MET A 56 -18.63 -20.16 -15.30
C MET A 56 -19.48 -19.40 -14.28
N SER A 57 -20.73 -19.82 -14.07
CA SER A 57 -21.62 -19.22 -13.06
C SER A 57 -21.03 -19.42 -11.66
N THR A 58 -20.58 -20.61 -11.32
CA THR A 58 -19.94 -20.89 -10.04
C THR A 58 -18.68 -20.05 -9.82
N CYS A 59 -17.82 -19.90 -10.84
CA CYS A 59 -16.63 -19.05 -10.75
C CYS A 59 -17.00 -17.60 -10.45
N SER A 60 -18.02 -17.06 -11.15
CA SER A 60 -18.49 -15.68 -10.93
C SER A 60 -19.04 -15.49 -9.52
N GLU A 61 -19.86 -16.39 -9.03
CA GLU A 61 -20.45 -16.34 -7.68
C GLU A 61 -19.36 -16.42 -6.59
N VAL A 62 -18.42 -17.35 -6.72
CA VAL A 62 -17.33 -17.53 -5.77
C VAL A 62 -16.41 -16.29 -5.75
N LEU A 63 -16.05 -15.74 -6.92
CA LEU A 63 -15.24 -14.53 -6.99
C LEU A 63 -15.94 -13.33 -6.36
N ALA A 64 -17.23 -13.15 -6.65
CA ALA A 64 -18.02 -12.05 -6.06
C ALA A 64 -18.13 -12.19 -4.54
N GLY A 65 -18.39 -13.40 -4.02
CA GLY A 65 -18.47 -13.67 -2.60
C GLY A 65 -17.16 -13.42 -1.87
N LEU A 66 -16.05 -13.96 -2.38
CA LEU A 66 -14.73 -13.77 -1.79
C LEU A 66 -14.27 -12.32 -1.84
N TYR A 67 -14.51 -11.64 -2.95
CA TYR A 67 -14.20 -10.22 -3.07
C TYR A 67 -14.96 -9.39 -2.03
N GLY A 68 -16.26 -9.66 -1.84
CA GLY A 68 -17.09 -8.98 -0.84
C GLY A 68 -16.55 -9.16 0.58
N ILE A 69 -16.23 -10.40 0.97
CA ILE A 69 -15.64 -10.70 2.28
C ILE A 69 -14.27 -10.01 2.44
N THR A 70 -13.45 -10.07 1.41
CA THR A 70 -12.10 -9.48 1.41
C THR A 70 -12.15 -7.96 1.55
N LEU A 71 -13.04 -7.30 0.81
CA LEU A 71 -13.21 -5.85 0.89
C LEU A 71 -13.70 -5.41 2.27
N THR A 72 -14.68 -6.14 2.82
CA THR A 72 -15.19 -5.88 4.18
C THR A 72 -14.08 -6.03 5.22
N GLY A 73 -13.32 -7.13 5.16
CA GLY A 73 -12.17 -7.36 6.03
C GLY A 73 -11.13 -6.25 5.91
N TYR A 74 -10.82 -5.83 4.68
CA TYR A 74 -9.88 -4.73 4.43
C TYR A 74 -10.34 -3.41 5.07
N ILE A 75 -11.62 -3.04 4.98
CA ILE A 75 -12.15 -1.82 5.59
C ILE A 75 -11.92 -1.84 7.10
N PHE A 76 -12.21 -2.95 7.78
CA PHE A 76 -11.95 -3.10 9.22
C PHE A 76 -10.47 -2.95 9.57
N PHE A 77 -9.57 -3.58 8.79
CA PHE A 77 -8.13 -3.45 9.02
C PHE A 77 -7.63 -2.03 8.76
N ALA A 78 -8.12 -1.39 7.69
CA ALA A 78 -7.76 -0.02 7.37
C ALA A 78 -8.14 0.97 8.48
N ASP A 79 -9.31 0.81 9.07
CA ASP A 79 -9.75 1.64 10.20
C ASP A 79 -8.90 1.37 11.45
N ARG A 80 -8.63 0.10 11.77
CA ARG A 80 -7.75 -0.25 12.90
C ARG A 80 -6.32 0.29 12.73
N PHE A 81 -5.76 0.24 11.53
CA PHE A 81 -4.43 0.81 11.26
C PHE A 81 -4.43 2.32 11.42
N LYS A 82 -5.48 3.01 11.00
CA LYS A 82 -5.63 4.47 11.22
C LYS A 82 -5.71 4.81 12.70
N ASP A 83 -6.46 4.04 13.49
CA ASP A 83 -6.56 4.25 14.94
C ASP A 83 -5.19 4.04 15.61
N THR A 84 -4.48 2.95 15.29
CA THR A 84 -3.13 2.69 15.81
C THR A 84 -2.15 3.81 15.44
N SER A 85 -2.22 4.31 14.20
CA SER A 85 -1.34 5.41 13.75
C SER A 85 -1.70 6.77 14.36
N ARG A 86 -2.86 6.90 14.96
CA ARG A 86 -3.26 8.09 15.71
C ARG A 86 -2.63 8.11 17.09
N ASP A 87 -2.54 6.95 17.73
CA ASP A 87 -1.95 6.81 19.07
C ASP A 87 -0.41 6.88 19.01
N ASP A 88 0.17 6.47 17.87
CA ASP A 88 1.61 6.52 17.61
C ASP A 88 1.90 7.26 16.29
N GLU A 89 2.27 8.53 16.42
CA GLU A 89 2.56 9.40 15.27
C GLU A 89 3.72 8.90 14.40
N SER A 90 4.66 8.13 14.97
CA SER A 90 5.80 7.56 14.23
C SER A 90 5.38 6.54 13.18
N LEU A 91 4.26 5.84 13.43
CA LEU A 91 3.72 4.83 12.52
C LEU A 91 2.84 5.45 11.42
N TYR A 92 2.40 6.71 11.59
CA TYR A 92 1.45 7.35 10.68
C TYR A 92 1.88 7.29 9.22
N ASP A 93 3.12 7.69 8.92
CA ASP A 93 3.62 7.72 7.54
C ASP A 93 3.81 6.33 6.94
N ALA A 94 4.18 5.33 7.77
CA ALA A 94 4.29 3.94 7.35
C ALA A 94 2.92 3.35 7.04
N VAL A 95 1.95 3.60 7.91
CA VAL A 95 0.56 3.16 7.74
C VAL A 95 -0.08 3.81 6.50
N GLN A 96 0.11 5.11 6.28
CA GLN A 96 -0.41 5.81 5.10
C GLN A 96 0.16 5.22 3.80
N ALA A 97 1.46 4.99 3.74
CA ALA A 97 2.10 4.37 2.57
C ALA A 97 1.54 2.96 2.29
N LEU A 98 1.29 2.18 3.35
CA LEU A 98 0.68 0.86 3.27
C LEU A 98 -0.75 0.92 2.75
N LEU A 99 -1.58 1.80 3.31
CA LEU A 99 -2.98 1.97 2.92
C LEU A 99 -3.11 2.40 1.46
N ILE A 100 -2.26 3.33 0.98
CA ILE A 100 -2.24 3.72 -0.43
C ILE A 100 -1.95 2.52 -1.32
N ARG A 101 -0.94 1.71 -0.97
CA ARG A 101 -0.60 0.50 -1.73
C ARG A 101 -1.73 -0.52 -1.74
N TYR A 102 -2.38 -0.75 -0.59
CA TYR A 102 -3.50 -1.68 -0.49
C TYR A 102 -4.74 -1.18 -1.23
N ASN A 103 -5.02 0.12 -1.22
CA ASN A 103 -6.11 0.70 -2.01
C ASN A 103 -5.92 0.47 -3.52
N HIS A 104 -4.70 0.66 -4.03
CA HIS A 104 -4.41 0.39 -5.45
C HIS A 104 -4.57 -1.10 -5.78
N LEU A 105 -4.10 -1.98 -4.90
CA LEU A 105 -4.22 -3.43 -5.10
C LEU A 105 -5.69 -3.88 -5.03
N ALA A 106 -6.47 -3.38 -4.06
CA ALA A 106 -7.90 -3.64 -3.96
C ALA A 106 -8.66 -3.14 -5.19
N GLY A 107 -8.33 -1.94 -5.70
CA GLY A 107 -8.89 -1.41 -6.94
C GLY A 107 -8.56 -2.27 -8.16
N PHE A 108 -7.34 -2.78 -8.26
CA PHE A 108 -6.94 -3.71 -9.31
C PHE A 108 -7.71 -5.04 -9.22
N ILE A 109 -7.84 -5.62 -8.02
CA ILE A 109 -8.64 -6.83 -7.78
C ILE A 109 -10.11 -6.61 -8.20
N SER A 110 -10.69 -5.45 -7.83
CA SER A 110 -12.06 -5.08 -8.24
C SER A 110 -12.23 -5.12 -9.75
N LEU A 111 -11.28 -4.53 -10.47
CA LEU A 111 -11.30 -4.51 -11.93
C LEU A 111 -11.19 -5.92 -12.50
N MET A 112 -10.28 -6.75 -11.97
CA MET A 112 -10.11 -8.14 -12.41
C MET A 112 -11.36 -8.97 -12.15
N CYS A 113 -11.98 -8.85 -10.98
CA CYS A 113 -13.25 -9.52 -10.67
C CYS A 113 -14.36 -9.11 -11.65
N LEU A 114 -14.49 -7.82 -11.95
CA LEU A 114 -15.46 -7.31 -12.91
C LEU A 114 -15.23 -7.90 -14.32
N VAL A 115 -13.99 -7.90 -14.78
CA VAL A 115 -13.63 -8.45 -16.10
C VAL A 115 -13.92 -9.96 -16.16
N CYS A 116 -13.52 -10.72 -15.14
CA CYS A 116 -13.79 -12.16 -15.07
C CYS A 116 -15.29 -12.45 -15.09
N THR A 117 -16.08 -11.70 -14.32
CA THR A 117 -17.55 -11.88 -14.28
C THR A 117 -18.18 -11.57 -15.65
N VAL A 118 -17.80 -10.47 -16.29
CA VAL A 118 -18.31 -10.10 -17.61
C VAL A 118 -17.95 -11.14 -18.68
N LEU A 119 -16.71 -11.66 -18.65
CA LEU A 119 -16.29 -12.71 -19.58
C LEU A 119 -17.03 -14.02 -19.34
N ALA A 120 -17.18 -14.44 -18.07
CA ALA A 120 -17.89 -15.66 -17.70
C ALA A 120 -19.38 -15.58 -18.12
N GLU A 121 -20.07 -14.50 -17.79
CA GLU A 121 -21.45 -14.27 -18.23
C GLU A 121 -21.56 -14.19 -19.76
N GLY A 122 -20.59 -13.57 -20.42
CA GLY A 122 -20.51 -13.54 -21.90
C GLY A 122 -20.44 -14.95 -22.49
N ILE A 123 -19.65 -15.85 -21.89
CA ILE A 123 -19.56 -17.25 -22.32
C ILE A 123 -20.89 -17.99 -22.09
N VAL A 124 -21.55 -17.77 -20.96
CA VAL A 124 -22.86 -18.36 -20.66
C VAL A 124 -23.92 -17.91 -21.67
N LEU A 125 -23.96 -16.62 -21.99
CA LEU A 125 -24.96 -16.04 -22.91
C LEU A 125 -24.73 -16.38 -24.38
N TYR A 126 -23.47 -16.42 -24.82
CA TYR A 126 -23.10 -16.56 -26.24
C TYR A 126 -22.49 -17.91 -26.58
N GLY A 127 -22.15 -18.73 -25.56
CA GLY A 127 -21.47 -20.02 -25.73
C GLY A 127 -22.28 -21.08 -26.48
N THR A 128 -23.59 -20.89 -26.64
CA THR A 128 -24.48 -21.76 -27.44
C THR A 128 -24.52 -21.34 -28.90
N ASN A 129 -23.98 -20.17 -29.28
CA ASN A 129 -23.98 -19.68 -30.66
C ASN A 129 -22.86 -20.33 -31.47
N THR A 130 -23.22 -21.15 -32.44
CA THR A 130 -22.34 -21.92 -33.35
C THR A 130 -21.56 -21.07 -34.36
N LEU A 131 -21.52 -19.75 -34.22
CA LEU A 131 -20.87 -18.84 -35.15
C LEU A 131 -19.33 -18.80 -35.02
N LEU A 132 -18.80 -19.21 -33.87
CA LEU A 132 -17.35 -19.23 -33.63
C LEU A 132 -16.77 -20.62 -33.95
N PRO A 133 -15.57 -20.68 -34.55
CA PRO A 133 -14.82 -21.95 -34.70
C PRO A 133 -14.62 -22.62 -33.34
N ALA A 134 -14.76 -23.92 -33.28
CA ALA A 134 -14.68 -24.69 -32.02
C ALA A 134 -13.41 -24.40 -31.20
N GLY A 135 -12.26 -24.24 -31.85
CA GLY A 135 -10.99 -23.90 -31.21
C GLY A 135 -10.99 -22.52 -30.57
N VAL A 136 -11.63 -21.53 -31.18
CA VAL A 136 -11.74 -20.17 -30.62
C VAL A 136 -12.64 -20.19 -29.39
N HIS A 137 -13.74 -20.94 -29.42
CA HIS A 137 -14.63 -21.07 -28.30
C HIS A 137 -13.95 -21.72 -27.09
N ARG A 138 -13.19 -22.80 -27.30
CA ARG A 138 -12.38 -23.45 -26.26
C ARG A 138 -11.33 -22.51 -25.67
N PHE A 139 -10.66 -21.75 -26.52
CA PHE A 139 -9.69 -20.74 -26.08
C PHE A 139 -10.34 -19.74 -25.12
N TRP A 140 -11.49 -19.17 -25.44
CA TRP A 140 -12.20 -18.23 -24.57
C TRP A 140 -12.60 -18.82 -23.22
N ILE A 141 -13.11 -20.07 -23.20
CA ILE A 141 -13.44 -20.78 -21.97
C ILE A 141 -12.22 -20.94 -21.08
N ASN A 142 -11.13 -21.47 -21.65
CA ASN A 142 -9.91 -21.76 -20.90
C ASN A 142 -9.23 -20.49 -20.39
N GLU A 143 -9.17 -19.42 -21.20
CA GLU A 143 -8.63 -18.12 -20.78
C GLU A 143 -9.45 -17.50 -19.66
N THR A 144 -10.76 -17.56 -19.73
CA THR A 144 -11.63 -17.02 -18.68
C THR A 144 -11.43 -17.80 -17.37
N LEU A 145 -11.33 -19.12 -17.42
CA LEU A 145 -11.03 -19.95 -16.24
C LEU A 145 -9.65 -19.58 -15.65
N LEU A 146 -8.64 -19.47 -16.49
CA LEU A 146 -7.31 -19.07 -16.05
C LEU A 146 -7.32 -17.69 -15.38
N MET A 147 -8.00 -16.71 -15.97
CA MET A 147 -8.17 -15.39 -15.35
C MET A 147 -8.90 -15.46 -14.02
N CYS A 148 -9.93 -16.29 -13.89
CA CYS A 148 -10.63 -16.50 -12.62
C CYS A 148 -9.68 -17.07 -11.55
N PHE A 149 -8.89 -18.09 -11.87
CA PHE A 149 -7.89 -18.65 -10.94
C PHE A 149 -6.82 -17.62 -10.56
N CYS A 150 -6.29 -16.87 -11.52
CA CYS A 150 -5.32 -15.80 -11.24
C CYS A 150 -5.91 -14.73 -10.31
N THR A 151 -7.17 -14.38 -10.51
CA THR A 151 -7.87 -13.40 -9.66
C THR A 151 -8.07 -13.95 -8.26
N PHE A 152 -8.39 -15.22 -8.13
CA PHE A 152 -8.51 -15.93 -6.86
C PHE A 152 -7.19 -15.87 -6.06
N ASP A 153 -6.09 -16.23 -6.70
CA ASP A 153 -4.77 -16.19 -6.08
C ASP A 153 -4.36 -14.78 -5.68
N LEU A 154 -4.73 -13.78 -6.49
CA LEU A 154 -4.50 -12.38 -6.17
C LEU A 154 -5.28 -11.93 -4.93
N ILE A 155 -6.53 -12.39 -4.78
CA ILE A 155 -7.33 -12.17 -3.57
C ILE A 155 -6.66 -12.82 -2.35
N LEU A 156 -6.23 -14.08 -2.45
CA LEU A 156 -5.52 -14.77 -1.37
C LEU A 156 -4.23 -14.04 -0.99
N TYR A 157 -3.43 -13.63 -1.97
CA TYR A 157 -2.23 -12.83 -1.74
C TYR A 157 -2.55 -11.53 -1.01
N PHE A 158 -3.61 -10.83 -1.41
CA PHE A 158 -4.05 -9.60 -0.76
C PHE A 158 -4.41 -9.86 0.71
N VAL A 159 -5.23 -10.87 0.99
CA VAL A 159 -5.65 -11.24 2.35
C VAL A 159 -4.44 -11.53 3.23
N ILE A 160 -3.52 -12.39 2.78
CA ILE A 160 -2.29 -12.73 3.52
C ILE A 160 -1.43 -11.48 3.73
N SER A 161 -1.35 -10.61 2.72
CA SER A 161 -0.59 -9.37 2.78
C SER A 161 -1.14 -8.36 3.78
N VAL A 162 -2.46 -8.27 3.91
CA VAL A 162 -3.15 -7.38 4.88
C VAL A 162 -3.03 -7.92 6.29
N LEU A 163 -3.10 -9.24 6.45
CA LEU A 163 -3.04 -9.91 7.76
C LEU A 163 -1.62 -9.99 8.36
N ASP A 164 -0.55 -9.64 7.62
CA ASP A 164 0.83 -9.69 8.13
C ASP A 164 1.07 -8.60 9.20
N PRO A 165 1.14 -8.94 10.51
CA PRO A 165 1.23 -7.97 11.60
C PRO A 165 2.59 -7.26 11.63
N HIS A 166 3.65 -7.88 11.07
CA HIS A 166 5.01 -7.34 11.10
C HIS A 166 5.31 -6.37 9.96
N LYS A 167 4.36 -6.14 9.07
CA LYS A 167 4.62 -5.34 7.86
C LYS A 167 4.80 -3.86 8.17
N VAL A 168 4.06 -3.33 9.12
CA VAL A 168 4.18 -1.94 9.59
C VAL A 168 5.55 -1.72 10.24
N GLU A 169 5.95 -2.63 11.12
CA GLU A 169 7.25 -2.61 11.80
C GLU A 169 8.42 -2.71 10.81
N ARG A 170 8.33 -3.60 9.81
CA ARG A 170 9.35 -3.71 8.75
C ARG A 170 9.50 -2.43 7.94
N ILE A 171 8.40 -1.76 7.58
CA ILE A 171 8.44 -0.51 6.82
C ILE A 171 9.03 0.62 7.69
N SER A 172 8.67 0.68 8.96
CA SER A 172 9.28 1.61 9.91
C SER A 172 10.79 1.40 10.01
N ASN A 173 11.24 0.16 10.19
CA ASN A 173 12.65 -0.18 10.29
C ASN A 173 13.44 0.08 8.99
N GLN A 174 12.84 -0.15 7.81
CA GLN A 174 13.46 0.20 6.52
C GLN A 174 13.63 1.71 6.33
N LYS A 175 12.70 2.53 6.83
CA LYS A 175 12.86 3.99 6.81
C LYS A 175 13.99 4.42 7.74
N LYS A 176 14.10 3.80 8.92
CA LYS A 176 15.19 4.07 9.89
C LYS A 176 16.57 3.79 9.29
N SER A 177 16.77 2.63 8.65
CA SER A 177 18.06 2.27 8.06
C SER A 177 18.52 3.23 6.96
N LYS A 178 17.59 3.77 6.15
CA LYS A 178 17.92 4.74 5.11
C LYS A 178 18.35 6.11 5.65
N ILE A 179 17.88 6.48 6.83
CA ILE A 179 18.19 7.78 7.44
C ILE A 179 19.52 7.71 8.21
N SER A 180 19.89 6.54 8.73
CA SER A 180 21.12 6.34 9.49
C SER A 180 22.41 6.29 8.63
N GLU A 181 22.31 6.30 7.30
CA GLU A 181 23.48 6.33 6.40
C GLU A 181 24.11 7.72 6.24
N ASP A 182 23.48 8.81 6.73
CA ASP A 182 24.06 10.17 6.69
C ASP A 182 25.05 10.38 7.83
N THR A 183 26.31 10.52 7.48
CA THR A 183 27.53 10.22 8.25
C THR A 183 28.03 11.30 9.20
N VAL A 184 27.36 12.42 9.40
CA VAL A 184 27.78 13.47 10.35
C VAL A 184 26.79 13.58 11.48
N THR A 185 27.20 13.14 12.67
CA THR A 185 26.37 13.19 13.88
C THR A 185 26.24 14.62 14.39
N GLY A 186 25.01 15.12 14.41
CA GLY A 186 24.62 16.33 15.12
C GLY A 186 24.26 16.06 16.58
N ASP A 187 23.96 17.12 17.31
CA ASP A 187 23.54 17.02 18.71
C ASP A 187 22.02 16.71 18.78
N VAL A 188 21.70 15.56 19.35
CA VAL A 188 20.31 15.10 19.54
C VAL A 188 19.53 16.02 20.48
N GLU A 189 20.18 16.46 21.59
CA GLU A 189 19.53 17.32 22.57
C GLU A 189 19.21 18.69 21.96
N GLU A 190 20.13 19.22 21.17
CA GLU A 190 19.92 20.48 20.45
C GLU A 190 18.75 20.34 19.44
N PHE A 191 18.74 19.25 18.66
CA PHE A 191 17.66 19.00 17.70
C PHE A 191 16.28 18.91 18.39
N MET A 192 16.18 18.18 19.50
CA MET A 192 14.96 18.03 20.25
C MET A 192 14.47 19.35 20.85
N ALA A 193 15.39 20.18 21.37
CA ALA A 193 15.07 21.50 21.89
C ALA A 193 14.51 22.42 20.78
N VAL A 194 15.18 22.44 19.62
CA VAL A 194 14.74 23.26 18.47
C VAL A 194 13.41 22.76 17.93
N TRP A 195 13.18 21.45 17.89
CA TRP A 195 11.90 20.89 17.47
C TRP A 195 10.77 21.28 18.42
N GLY A 196 10.98 21.22 19.73
CA GLY A 196 10.00 21.71 20.71
C GLY A 196 9.60 23.15 20.48
N GLU A 197 10.58 24.06 20.21
CA GLU A 197 10.27 25.44 19.84
C GLU A 197 9.47 25.56 18.53
N ILE A 198 9.73 24.70 17.55
CA ILE A 198 8.96 24.65 16.29
C ILE A 198 7.51 24.26 16.58
N GLU A 199 7.27 23.23 17.39
CA GLU A 199 5.93 22.79 17.76
C GLU A 199 5.16 23.90 18.51
N ASP A 200 5.77 24.58 19.45
CA ASP A 200 5.16 25.70 20.17
C ASP A 200 4.76 26.85 19.22
N ASN A 201 5.61 27.16 18.24
CA ASN A 201 5.31 28.17 17.24
C ASN A 201 4.18 27.76 16.29
N LEU A 202 4.14 26.49 15.89
CA LEU A 202 3.05 25.93 15.07
C LEU A 202 1.71 25.95 15.83
N LEU A 203 1.71 25.60 17.11
CA LEU A 203 0.52 25.65 17.97
C LEU A 203 0.04 27.10 18.11
N ALA A 204 0.92 28.06 18.38
CA ALA A 204 0.57 29.48 18.47
C ALA A 204 -0.03 30.01 17.16
N LEU A 205 0.56 29.70 16.01
CA LEU A 205 0.01 30.06 14.69
C LEU A 205 -1.35 29.40 14.41
N ARG A 206 -1.55 28.17 14.88
CA ARG A 206 -2.83 27.48 14.78
C ARG A 206 -3.90 28.16 15.63
N GLU A 207 -3.60 28.50 16.88
CA GLU A 207 -4.54 29.17 17.79
C GLU A 207 -4.91 30.56 17.25
N GLU A 208 -3.94 31.34 16.78
CA GLU A 208 -4.20 32.62 16.13
C GLU A 208 -5.12 32.46 14.90
N LEU A 209 -4.88 31.42 14.08
CA LEU A 209 -5.69 31.13 12.91
C LEU A 209 -7.12 30.75 13.31
N ILE A 210 -7.28 29.84 14.29
CA ILE A 210 -8.59 29.38 14.76
C ILE A 210 -9.39 30.53 15.35
N SER A 211 -8.76 31.46 16.08
CA SER A 211 -9.44 32.64 16.63
C SER A 211 -10.02 33.58 15.57
N LYS A 212 -9.47 33.55 14.35
CA LYS A 212 -9.88 34.41 13.22
C LYS A 212 -10.91 33.74 12.30
N ILE A 213 -11.09 32.41 12.39
CA ILE A 213 -11.96 31.64 11.50
C ILE A 213 -13.26 31.30 12.24
N ARG A 214 -14.41 31.70 11.67
CA ARG A 214 -15.75 31.36 12.17
C ARG A 214 -16.10 29.86 12.05
N PHE A 215 -15.45 29.17 11.13
CA PHE A 215 -15.70 27.75 10.87
C PHE A 215 -14.36 27.04 10.65
N VAL A 216 -13.98 26.19 11.60
CA VAL A 216 -12.86 25.27 11.42
C VAL A 216 -13.42 24.03 10.73
N PRO A 217 -13.02 23.72 9.47
CA PRO A 217 -13.41 22.47 8.86
C PRO A 217 -13.05 21.32 9.82
N GLY A 218 -13.97 20.39 10.04
CA GLY A 218 -13.81 19.33 11.02
C GLY A 218 -12.42 18.70 10.88
N THR A 219 -11.63 18.85 11.95
CA THR A 219 -10.31 18.21 12.03
C THR A 219 -10.53 16.72 11.89
N SER A 220 -9.91 16.10 10.88
CA SER A 220 -10.03 14.67 10.65
C SER A 220 -9.57 13.96 11.93
N ARG A 221 -10.49 13.34 12.66
CA ARG A 221 -10.18 12.60 13.90
C ARG A 221 -9.09 11.53 13.73
N ASN A 222 -8.77 11.20 12.48
CA ASN A 222 -7.88 10.11 12.11
C ASN A 222 -6.44 10.55 11.80
N LYS A 223 -6.06 11.82 12.06
CA LYS A 223 -4.70 12.30 11.79
C LYS A 223 -4.05 12.78 13.09
N PRO A 224 -2.73 12.56 13.26
CA PRO A 224 -1.96 13.12 14.36
C PRO A 224 -2.09 14.65 14.44
N GLN A 225 -1.97 15.21 15.64
CA GLN A 225 -2.20 16.63 15.88
C GLN A 225 -1.24 17.53 15.08
N THR A 226 0.04 17.16 15.00
CA THR A 226 1.06 17.92 14.25
C THR A 226 0.75 17.94 12.76
N VAL A 227 0.36 16.79 12.19
CA VAL A 227 -0.04 16.68 10.76
C VAL A 227 -1.28 17.56 10.49
N GLN A 228 -2.29 17.52 11.37
CA GLN A 228 -3.49 18.35 11.24
C GLN A 228 -3.14 19.84 11.27
N THR A 229 -2.25 20.23 12.19
CA THR A 229 -1.78 21.62 12.31
C THR A 229 -1.06 22.08 11.05
N LEU A 230 -0.15 21.28 10.52
CA LEU A 230 0.58 21.59 9.28
C LEU A 230 -0.36 21.73 8.08
N GLU A 231 -1.33 20.82 7.92
CA GLU A 231 -2.33 20.89 6.85
C GLU A 231 -3.23 22.12 6.98
N LEU A 232 -3.69 22.42 8.20
CA LEU A 232 -4.50 23.59 8.46
C LEU A 232 -3.76 24.88 8.08
N LEU A 233 -2.54 25.06 8.60
CA LEU A 233 -1.73 26.25 8.32
C LEU A 233 -1.42 26.39 6.81
N ARG A 234 -1.16 25.28 6.11
CA ARG A 234 -0.96 25.29 4.65
C ARG A 234 -2.23 25.69 3.91
N ASN A 235 -3.38 25.08 4.24
CA ASN A 235 -4.65 25.29 3.54
C ASN A 235 -5.14 26.74 3.67
N TYR A 236 -4.80 27.40 4.77
CA TYR A 236 -5.10 28.82 4.99
C TYR A 236 -3.95 29.77 4.59
N GLY A 237 -2.93 29.27 3.90
CA GLY A 237 -1.85 30.08 3.35
C GLY A 237 -0.90 30.70 4.38
N ARG A 238 -0.94 30.25 5.67
CA ARG A 238 -0.03 30.72 6.73
C ARG A 238 1.39 30.19 6.53
N ILE A 239 1.52 29.00 5.96
CA ILE A 239 2.78 28.40 5.52
C ILE A 239 2.70 28.07 4.03
N ASN A 240 3.80 28.34 3.30
CA ASN A 240 3.88 27.97 1.89
C ASN A 240 4.27 26.50 1.73
N MET A 241 4.14 25.97 0.51
CA MET A 241 4.42 24.56 0.22
C MET A 241 5.88 24.15 0.50
N ASN A 242 6.83 25.07 0.34
CA ASN A 242 8.23 24.78 0.60
C ASN A 242 8.49 24.63 2.11
N LEU A 243 7.99 25.55 2.93
CA LEU A 243 8.09 25.47 4.38
C LEU A 243 7.33 24.25 4.92
N TRP A 244 6.15 23.96 4.36
CA TRP A 244 5.40 22.76 4.70
C TRP A 244 6.21 21.48 4.48
N ARG A 245 6.90 21.34 3.33
CA ARG A 245 7.75 20.17 3.05
C ARG A 245 8.92 20.05 4.01
N LYS A 246 9.57 21.17 4.38
CA LYS A 246 10.66 21.18 5.35
C LYS A 246 10.15 20.73 6.74
N LEU A 247 9.02 21.27 7.18
CA LEU A 247 8.40 20.92 8.45
C LEU A 247 7.97 19.44 8.49
N ASP A 248 7.38 18.93 7.42
CA ASP A 248 7.00 17.52 7.35
C ASP A 248 8.22 16.58 7.35
N LYS A 249 9.33 16.96 6.67
CA LYS A 249 10.60 16.23 6.72
C LYS A 249 11.15 16.18 8.16
N LEU A 250 11.15 17.32 8.87
CA LEU A 250 11.61 17.40 10.25
C LEU A 250 10.72 16.60 11.21
N ARG A 251 9.39 16.67 11.06
CA ARG A 251 8.43 15.88 11.82
C ARG A 251 8.69 14.37 11.66
N GLN A 252 8.82 13.92 10.43
CA GLN A 252 9.12 12.50 10.16
C GLN A 252 10.44 12.06 10.80
N TYR A 253 11.45 12.93 10.75
CA TYR A 253 12.75 12.66 11.35
C TYR A 253 12.68 12.64 12.89
N HIS A 254 12.00 13.59 13.51
CA HIS A 254 11.75 13.65 14.95
C HIS A 254 11.03 12.38 15.43
N ASN A 255 9.94 11.98 14.75
CA ASN A 255 9.20 10.79 15.12
C ASN A 255 10.03 9.51 15.05
N LEU A 256 10.94 9.41 14.07
CA LEU A 256 11.86 8.27 13.97
C LEU A 256 12.90 8.28 15.09
N SER A 257 13.40 9.46 15.50
CA SER A 257 14.41 9.59 16.55
C SER A 257 13.86 9.30 17.96
N LEU A 258 12.60 9.53 18.22
CA LEU A 258 11.97 9.22 19.52
C LEU A 258 11.93 7.72 19.84
N HIS A 259 11.88 6.87 18.81
CA HIS A 259 11.74 5.41 18.98
C HIS A 259 13.06 4.63 18.84
N ASP A 260 14.18 5.32 18.64
CA ASP A 260 15.49 4.69 18.53
C ASP A 260 16.52 5.44 19.38
N VAL A 261 16.77 4.92 20.59
CA VAL A 261 17.70 5.51 21.56
C VAL A 261 19.13 5.64 21.00
N ASN A 262 19.44 4.89 19.94
CA ASN A 262 20.77 4.89 19.30
C ASN A 262 20.78 5.66 17.97
N MET A 263 19.71 6.33 17.60
CA MET A 263 19.65 7.07 16.34
C MET A 263 20.47 8.36 16.46
N ALA A 264 21.56 8.44 15.72
CA ALA A 264 22.33 9.66 15.59
C ALA A 264 21.52 10.67 14.72
N VAL A 265 21.40 11.89 15.22
CA VAL A 265 20.80 12.98 14.44
C VAL A 265 21.84 13.53 13.48
N SER A 266 21.51 13.72 12.20
CA SER A 266 22.45 14.31 11.25
C SER A 266 22.56 15.83 11.44
N GLN A 267 23.75 16.38 11.24
CA GLN A 267 23.98 17.82 11.31
C GLN A 267 23.09 18.59 10.32
N GLU A 268 22.85 18.04 9.14
CA GLU A 268 21.91 18.61 8.14
C GLU A 268 20.52 18.83 8.72
N MET A 269 20.01 17.89 9.53
CA MET A 269 18.69 18.01 10.15
C MET A 269 18.67 19.05 11.27
N CYS A 270 19.74 19.16 12.07
CA CYS A 270 19.88 20.23 13.06
C CYS A 270 19.88 21.61 12.40
N ASP A 271 20.63 21.78 11.34
CA ASP A 271 20.72 23.04 10.60
C ASP A 271 19.39 23.39 9.90
N LEU A 272 18.73 22.38 9.32
CA LEU A 272 17.40 22.55 8.74
C LEU A 272 16.37 22.97 9.80
N ALA A 273 16.39 22.38 10.98
CA ALA A 273 15.48 22.72 12.08
C ALA A 273 15.68 24.18 12.54
N LYS A 274 16.94 24.61 12.73
CA LYS A 274 17.27 26.01 13.07
C LYS A 274 16.79 26.99 11.99
N HIS A 275 16.99 26.67 10.73
CA HIS A 275 16.53 27.50 9.62
C HIS A 275 15.01 27.63 9.59
N VAL A 276 14.30 26.50 9.75
CA VAL A 276 12.83 26.47 9.78
C VAL A 276 12.29 27.24 10.97
N LEU A 277 12.89 27.12 12.15
CA LEU A 277 12.52 27.88 13.34
C LEU A 277 12.66 29.39 13.11
N ALA A 278 13.76 29.82 12.50
CA ALA A 278 13.98 31.24 12.15
C ALA A 278 12.89 31.72 11.16
N GLU A 279 12.57 30.93 10.13
CA GLU A 279 11.53 31.26 9.14
C GLU A 279 10.14 31.36 9.79
N LEU A 280 9.82 30.51 10.79
CA LEU A 280 8.55 30.55 11.53
C LEU A 280 8.46 31.80 12.45
N LYS A 281 9.55 32.17 13.14
CA LYS A 281 9.60 33.37 14.00
C LYS A 281 9.36 34.67 13.22
N HIS A 282 9.73 34.71 11.93
CA HIS A 282 9.44 35.86 11.08
C HIS A 282 8.00 35.95 10.57
N LYS A 283 7.18 34.91 10.79
CA LYS A 283 5.76 34.85 10.36
C LYS A 283 4.75 35.20 11.48
N LYS A 284 5.22 35.36 12.69
CA LYS A 284 4.48 35.93 13.81
C LYS A 284 4.42 37.47 13.66
#